data_0feeb3ce8f12d76d809a33cf721df521
#
_entry.id   0feeb3ce8f12d76d809a33cf721df521
#
_cell.length_a   1.000
_cell.length_b   1.000
_cell.length_c   1.000
_cell.angle_alpha   90.00
_cell.angle_beta   90.00
_cell.angle_gamma   90.00
#
_symmetry.space_group_name_H-M   'P 1'
#
loop_
_entity.id
_entity.type
_entity.pdbx_description
1 polymer ?
#
loop_
_entity_poly.entity_id
_entity_poly.type
_entity_poly.pdbx_seq_one_letter_code
_entity_poly.pdbx_strand_id
1 'polypeptide(L)'
;MKIKNQLLDGLYDHQKDKNDKLSKEQQVEIVEKLLKSVDLAPGVAEMYPHELSGGMKQRVAIAIATSMEPRVIVADEPTSALDVVVQRNVMQTLGRLQEGLHASIILIGHDMGLVAQFSDHVGVMYAGRLVEVGPVKTVFKSPKHPYTRLLIQSLPTLSNKKDFIGIPGLPASLLNLPEGCAFCLRIGQVTSTKIPWVNVAKDHFIQDCKKCADYGKK
;
A
#
# COMPACT_ATOMS: atom_id res chain seq x y z
N MET A 1 2.54 22.10 -16.67
CA MET A 1 1.09 22.01 -16.92
C MET A 1 0.36 22.34 -15.62
N LYS A 2 -0.74 23.12 -15.63
CA LYS A 2 -1.56 23.42 -14.45
C LYS A 2 -2.31 22.17 -13.98
N ILE A 3 -2.70 22.16 -12.70
CA ILE A 3 -3.39 21.01 -12.08
C ILE A 3 -4.70 20.67 -12.78
N LYS A 4 -5.52 21.66 -13.15
CA LYS A 4 -6.77 21.42 -13.89
C LYS A 4 -6.56 20.63 -15.19
N ASN A 5 -5.48 20.90 -15.90
CA ASN A 5 -5.19 20.21 -17.16
C ASN A 5 -4.78 18.76 -16.90
N GLN A 6 -4.06 18.48 -15.79
CA GLN A 6 -3.68 17.12 -15.41
C GLN A 6 -4.89 16.29 -14.97
N LEU A 7 -5.85 16.91 -14.27
CA LEU A 7 -7.10 16.24 -13.85
C LEU A 7 -8.00 15.88 -15.04
N LEU A 8 -7.98 16.70 -16.11
CA LEU A 8 -8.80 16.48 -17.30
C LEU A 8 -8.14 15.58 -18.35
N ASP A 9 -6.81 15.45 -18.32
CA ASP A 9 -6.01 14.75 -19.35
C ASP A 9 -6.47 13.29 -19.52
N GLY A 10 -6.60 12.54 -18.42
CA GLY A 10 -7.10 11.17 -18.45
C GLY A 10 -8.52 11.03 -18.99
N LEU A 11 -9.38 12.00 -18.72
CA LEU A 11 -10.76 12.01 -19.22
C LEU A 11 -10.80 12.21 -20.74
N TYR A 12 -9.94 13.07 -21.28
CA TYR A 12 -9.86 13.31 -22.73
C TYR A 12 -9.32 12.10 -23.50
N ASP A 13 -8.33 11.41 -22.94
CA ASP A 13 -7.74 10.24 -23.60
C ASP A 13 -8.72 9.06 -23.72
N HIS A 14 -9.73 8.99 -22.83
CA HIS A 14 -10.75 7.95 -22.83
C HIS A 14 -12.05 8.32 -23.56
N GLN A 15 -12.21 9.58 -24.00
CA GLN A 15 -13.36 9.96 -24.83
C GLN A 15 -13.22 9.31 -26.21
N LYS A 16 -14.16 8.40 -26.54
CA LYS A 16 -14.17 7.64 -27.82
C LYS A 16 -14.38 8.54 -29.05
N ASP A 17 -15.02 9.68 -28.89
CA ASP A 17 -15.33 10.64 -29.97
C ASP A 17 -14.62 11.98 -29.70
N LYS A 18 -13.67 12.32 -30.55
CA LYS A 18 -12.95 13.62 -30.51
C LYS A 18 -13.89 14.85 -30.69
N ASN A 19 -15.15 14.64 -31.05
CA ASN A 19 -16.15 15.67 -31.22
C ASN A 19 -16.93 15.98 -29.92
N ASP A 20 -16.82 15.14 -28.89
CA ASP A 20 -17.54 15.31 -27.62
C ASP A 20 -16.66 16.05 -26.60
N LYS A 21 -16.17 17.24 -27.00
CA LYS A 21 -15.37 18.07 -26.11
C LYS A 21 -16.24 18.65 -25.00
N LEU A 22 -15.86 18.41 -23.76
CA LEU A 22 -16.48 19.05 -22.59
C LEU A 22 -16.52 20.56 -22.74
N SER A 23 -17.66 21.18 -22.44
CA SER A 23 -17.76 22.64 -22.39
C SER A 23 -16.83 23.19 -21.29
N LYS A 24 -16.51 24.48 -21.35
CA LYS A 24 -15.68 25.11 -20.30
C LYS A 24 -16.33 25.01 -18.92
N GLU A 25 -17.63 25.12 -18.86
CA GLU A 25 -18.43 25.03 -17.64
C GLU A 25 -18.34 23.60 -17.06
N GLN A 26 -18.53 22.58 -17.91
CA GLN A 26 -18.38 21.16 -17.52
C GLN A 26 -16.97 20.84 -17.02
N GLN A 27 -15.93 21.37 -17.67
CA GLN A 27 -14.55 21.20 -17.23
C GLN A 27 -14.32 21.75 -15.81
N VAL A 28 -14.84 22.95 -15.54
CA VAL A 28 -14.74 23.60 -14.21
C VAL A 28 -15.47 22.76 -13.17
N GLU A 29 -16.70 22.34 -13.44
CA GLU A 29 -17.49 21.52 -12.51
C GLU A 29 -16.79 20.19 -12.16
N ILE A 30 -16.25 19.48 -13.17
CA ILE A 30 -15.51 18.23 -12.97
C ILE A 30 -14.26 18.46 -12.12
N VAL A 31 -13.47 19.48 -12.44
CA VAL A 31 -12.23 19.79 -11.71
C VAL A 31 -12.54 20.15 -10.25
N GLU A 32 -13.57 20.95 -10.00
CA GLU A 32 -13.99 21.32 -8.64
C GLU A 32 -14.47 20.08 -7.85
N LYS A 33 -15.27 19.22 -8.47
CA LYS A 33 -15.73 17.96 -7.87
C LYS A 33 -14.54 17.07 -7.49
N LEU A 34 -13.57 16.91 -8.39
CA LEU A 34 -12.36 16.09 -8.14
C LEU A 34 -11.49 16.67 -7.02
N LEU A 35 -11.24 17.99 -7.01
CA LEU A 35 -10.47 18.63 -5.95
C LEU A 35 -11.18 18.54 -4.59
N LYS A 36 -12.49 18.75 -4.57
CA LYS A 36 -13.30 18.61 -3.35
C LYS A 36 -13.27 17.19 -2.79
N SER A 37 -13.28 16.16 -3.65
CA SER A 37 -13.23 14.75 -3.21
C SER A 37 -11.95 14.38 -2.45
N VAL A 38 -10.89 15.16 -2.65
CA VAL A 38 -9.60 15.00 -1.98
C VAL A 38 -9.28 16.14 -0.98
N ASP A 39 -10.26 16.88 -0.54
CA ASP A 39 -10.16 18.01 0.41
C ASP A 39 -9.18 19.11 -0.06
N LEU A 40 -9.20 19.44 -1.34
CA LEU A 40 -8.43 20.56 -1.89
C LEU A 40 -9.38 21.71 -2.29
N ALA A 41 -8.92 22.95 -2.05
CA ALA A 41 -9.65 24.13 -2.45
C ALA A 41 -9.69 24.27 -3.98
N PRO A 42 -10.79 24.81 -4.57
CA PRO A 42 -10.91 25.00 -6.02
C PRO A 42 -9.76 25.79 -6.65
N GLY A 43 -9.20 26.76 -5.94
CA GLY A 43 -8.06 27.57 -6.41
C GLY A 43 -6.81 26.77 -6.78
N VAL A 44 -6.68 25.52 -6.28
CA VAL A 44 -5.58 24.61 -6.62
C VAL A 44 -5.59 24.25 -8.11
N ALA A 45 -6.75 24.30 -8.77
CA ALA A 45 -6.89 24.07 -10.21
C ALA A 45 -5.94 24.92 -11.06
N GLU A 46 -5.72 26.17 -10.66
CA GLU A 46 -4.89 27.14 -11.40
C GLU A 46 -3.39 27.07 -11.04
N MET A 47 -3.03 26.32 -10.00
CA MET A 47 -1.65 26.16 -9.54
C MET A 47 -0.86 25.17 -10.42
N TYR A 48 0.46 25.24 -10.30
CA TYR A 48 1.40 24.27 -10.87
C TYR A 48 1.87 23.28 -9.79
N PRO A 49 2.33 22.07 -10.15
CA PRO A 49 2.79 21.09 -9.17
C PRO A 49 3.89 21.57 -8.22
N HIS A 50 4.77 22.48 -8.66
CA HIS A 50 5.85 23.02 -7.82
C HIS A 50 5.36 24.00 -6.76
N GLU A 51 4.15 24.53 -6.89
CA GLU A 51 3.52 25.45 -5.91
C GLU A 51 2.80 24.67 -4.80
N LEU A 52 2.68 23.33 -4.92
CA LEU A 52 1.96 22.49 -3.97
C LEU A 52 2.89 21.91 -2.90
N SER A 53 2.38 21.79 -1.67
CA SER A 53 3.02 20.98 -0.63
C SER A 53 3.03 19.48 -1.00
N GLY A 54 3.86 18.68 -0.31
CA GLY A 54 3.90 17.22 -0.53
C GLY A 54 2.54 16.55 -0.40
N GLY A 55 1.80 16.87 0.67
CA GLY A 55 0.45 16.32 0.88
C GLY A 55 -0.57 16.78 -0.16
N MET A 56 -0.48 18.02 -0.65
CA MET A 56 -1.33 18.49 -1.76
C MET A 56 -1.02 17.76 -3.06
N LYS A 57 0.27 17.55 -3.38
CA LYS A 57 0.69 16.76 -4.56
C LYS A 57 0.11 15.35 -4.51
N GLN A 58 0.20 14.70 -3.35
CA GLN A 58 -0.34 13.35 -3.16
C GLN A 58 -1.85 13.31 -3.36
N ARG A 59 -2.59 14.28 -2.80
CA ARG A 59 -4.04 14.36 -3.00
C ARG A 59 -4.43 14.64 -4.44
N VAL A 60 -3.69 15.48 -5.17
CA VAL A 60 -3.87 15.68 -6.61
C VAL A 60 -3.64 14.38 -7.37
N ALA A 61 -2.57 13.62 -7.06
CA ALA A 61 -2.31 12.32 -7.67
C ALA A 61 -3.46 11.33 -7.43
N ILE A 62 -4.03 11.31 -6.23
CA ILE A 62 -5.21 10.50 -5.90
C ILE A 62 -6.42 10.97 -6.72
N ALA A 63 -6.67 12.28 -6.83
CA ALA A 63 -7.77 12.82 -7.63
C ALA A 63 -7.66 12.43 -9.11
N ILE A 64 -6.45 12.48 -9.68
CA ILE A 64 -6.16 12.00 -11.05
C ILE A 64 -6.47 10.50 -11.16
N ALA A 65 -5.94 9.68 -10.24
CA ALA A 65 -6.15 8.23 -10.26
C ALA A 65 -7.61 7.82 -10.11
N THR A 66 -8.44 8.63 -9.45
CA THR A 66 -9.85 8.36 -9.20
C THR A 66 -10.81 9.05 -10.16
N SER A 67 -10.31 9.93 -11.05
CA SER A 67 -11.13 10.70 -12.01
C SER A 67 -11.98 9.83 -12.95
N MET A 68 -11.53 8.61 -13.21
CA MET A 68 -12.19 7.61 -14.07
C MET A 68 -13.05 6.61 -13.29
N GLU A 69 -13.31 6.86 -12.01
CA GLU A 69 -14.12 6.01 -11.13
C GLU A 69 -13.67 4.52 -11.21
N PRO A 70 -12.37 4.20 -10.97
CA PRO A 70 -11.85 2.86 -11.12
C PRO A 70 -12.45 1.90 -10.08
N ARG A 71 -12.54 0.61 -10.44
CA ARG A 71 -12.94 -0.45 -9.49
C ARG A 71 -11.78 -0.93 -8.61
N VAL A 72 -10.54 -0.69 -9.03
CA VAL A 72 -9.33 -1.06 -8.28
C VAL A 72 -8.35 0.10 -8.29
N ILE A 73 -7.85 0.47 -7.13
CA ILE A 73 -6.83 1.50 -6.94
C ILE A 73 -5.58 0.83 -6.36
N VAL A 74 -4.43 1.02 -7.01
CA VAL A 74 -3.13 0.60 -6.47
C VAL A 74 -2.45 1.83 -5.90
N ALA A 75 -2.28 1.87 -4.59
CA ALA A 75 -1.61 2.93 -3.85
C ALA A 75 -0.23 2.43 -3.39
N ASP A 76 0.79 2.78 -4.17
CA ASP A 76 2.19 2.41 -3.88
C ASP A 76 2.87 3.52 -3.08
N GLU A 77 3.20 3.22 -1.83
CA GLU A 77 3.76 4.14 -0.83
C GLU A 77 3.08 5.52 -0.79
N PRO A 78 1.73 5.61 -0.69
CA PRO A 78 1.00 6.86 -0.84
C PRO A 78 1.30 7.89 0.23
N THR A 79 2.03 7.54 1.26
CA THR A 79 2.38 8.40 2.41
C THR A 79 3.88 8.63 2.54
N SER A 80 4.68 8.20 1.57
CA SER A 80 6.14 8.37 1.59
C SER A 80 6.53 9.85 1.64
N ALA A 81 7.53 10.17 2.46
CA ALA A 81 8.06 11.53 2.68
C ALA A 81 7.04 12.56 3.19
N LEU A 82 5.95 12.14 3.83
CA LEU A 82 4.97 13.00 4.49
C LEU A 82 5.10 12.89 6.01
N ASP A 83 4.78 13.97 6.72
CA ASP A 83 4.66 13.93 8.18
C ASP A 83 3.43 13.12 8.63
N VAL A 84 3.45 12.66 9.89
CA VAL A 84 2.44 11.72 10.43
C VAL A 84 1.01 12.25 10.33
N VAL A 85 0.80 13.54 10.48
CA VAL A 85 -0.54 14.16 10.41
C VAL A 85 -1.04 14.13 8.97
N VAL A 86 -0.18 14.51 8.02
CA VAL A 86 -0.50 14.51 6.59
C VAL A 86 -0.70 13.09 6.08
N GLN A 87 0.12 12.12 6.51
CA GLN A 87 -0.06 10.70 6.20
C GLN A 87 -1.47 10.21 6.57
N ARG A 88 -1.89 10.49 7.81
CA ARG A 88 -3.21 10.10 8.29
C ARG A 88 -4.33 10.72 7.45
N ASN A 89 -4.21 12.01 7.10
CA ASN A 89 -5.20 12.70 6.28
C ASN A 89 -5.29 12.10 4.86
N VAL A 90 -4.16 11.75 4.24
CA VAL A 90 -4.12 11.08 2.93
C VAL A 90 -4.81 9.72 2.99
N MET A 91 -4.53 8.92 4.02
CA MET A 91 -5.16 7.61 4.21
C MET A 91 -6.68 7.71 4.45
N GLN A 92 -7.13 8.69 5.23
CA GLN A 92 -8.56 8.96 5.42
C GLN A 92 -9.25 9.37 4.11
N THR A 93 -8.58 10.17 3.29
CA THR A 93 -9.08 10.56 1.97
C THR A 93 -9.23 9.33 1.05
N LEU A 94 -8.24 8.43 1.02
CA LEU A 94 -8.34 7.17 0.28
C LEU A 94 -9.50 6.29 0.77
N GLY A 95 -9.69 6.17 2.09
CA GLY A 95 -10.82 5.41 2.66
C GLY A 95 -12.18 5.95 2.24
N ARG A 96 -12.38 7.28 2.31
CA ARG A 96 -13.63 7.91 1.83
C ARG A 96 -13.87 7.70 0.33
N LEU A 97 -12.82 7.78 -0.47
CA LEU A 97 -12.93 7.53 -1.91
C LEU A 97 -13.25 6.06 -2.20
N GLN A 98 -12.66 5.12 -1.45
CA GLN A 98 -12.98 3.71 -1.55
C GLN A 98 -14.46 3.45 -1.32
N GLU A 99 -15.02 3.99 -0.23
CA GLU A 99 -16.44 3.86 0.10
C GLU A 99 -17.33 4.50 -0.97
N GLY A 100 -17.00 5.73 -1.39
CA GLY A 100 -17.80 6.48 -2.36
C GLY A 100 -17.79 5.87 -3.77
N LEU A 101 -16.68 5.26 -4.18
CA LEU A 101 -16.53 4.62 -5.50
C LEU A 101 -16.83 3.11 -5.46
N HIS A 102 -17.06 2.53 -4.29
CA HIS A 102 -17.13 1.07 -4.11
C HIS A 102 -15.92 0.34 -4.73
N ALA A 103 -14.74 0.95 -4.64
CA ALA A 103 -13.50 0.43 -5.21
C ALA A 103 -12.76 -0.48 -4.21
N SER A 104 -11.94 -1.39 -4.71
CA SER A 104 -10.96 -2.11 -3.91
C SER A 104 -9.63 -1.36 -3.93
N ILE A 105 -8.93 -1.28 -2.78
CA ILE A 105 -7.61 -0.66 -2.70
C ILE A 105 -6.55 -1.72 -2.41
N ILE A 106 -5.49 -1.73 -3.21
CA ILE A 106 -4.24 -2.46 -2.92
C ILE A 106 -3.26 -1.42 -2.38
N LEU A 107 -3.05 -1.43 -1.06
CA LEU A 107 -2.10 -0.56 -0.39
C LEU A 107 -0.74 -1.23 -0.29
N ILE A 108 0.29 -0.65 -0.89
CA ILE A 108 1.68 -1.10 -0.77
C ILE A 108 2.43 -0.10 0.12
N GLY A 109 3.14 -0.61 1.13
CA GLY A 109 3.88 0.24 2.05
C GLY A 109 4.71 -0.56 3.05
N HIS A 110 5.56 0.15 3.77
CA HIS A 110 6.42 -0.40 4.81
C HIS A 110 5.99 0.02 6.23
N ASP A 111 5.02 0.92 6.36
CA ASP A 111 4.47 1.31 7.66
C ASP A 111 3.39 0.32 8.11
N MET A 112 3.80 -0.58 9.00
CA MET A 112 2.91 -1.61 9.55
C MET A 112 1.77 -1.02 10.37
N GLY A 113 1.93 0.17 10.97
CA GLY A 113 0.90 0.85 11.74
C GLY A 113 -0.23 1.34 10.83
N LEU A 114 0.11 1.94 9.70
CA LEU A 114 -0.87 2.34 8.68
C LEU A 114 -1.58 1.12 8.07
N VAL A 115 -0.82 0.08 7.71
CA VAL A 115 -1.40 -1.17 7.20
C VAL A 115 -2.37 -1.78 8.20
N ALA A 116 -2.00 -1.85 9.49
CA ALA A 116 -2.87 -2.39 10.54
C ALA A 116 -4.16 -1.59 10.73
N GLN A 117 -4.12 -0.28 10.50
CA GLN A 117 -5.26 0.61 10.72
C GLN A 117 -6.21 0.68 9.52
N PHE A 118 -5.69 0.61 8.30
CA PHE A 118 -6.45 0.92 7.08
C PHE A 118 -6.72 -0.28 6.16
N SER A 119 -6.24 -1.48 6.50
CA SER A 119 -6.41 -2.66 5.65
C SER A 119 -7.25 -3.74 6.34
N ASP A 120 -8.05 -4.48 5.56
CA ASP A 120 -8.81 -5.65 6.02
C ASP A 120 -7.93 -6.89 5.98
N HIS A 121 -7.14 -7.04 4.92
CA HIS A 121 -6.21 -8.14 4.69
C HIS A 121 -4.80 -7.62 4.48
N VAL A 122 -3.81 -8.41 4.85
CA VAL A 122 -2.40 -8.10 4.63
C VAL A 122 -1.69 -9.26 3.92
N GLY A 123 -0.88 -8.91 2.93
CA GLY A 123 0.09 -9.81 2.32
C GLY A 123 1.50 -9.38 2.70
N VAL A 124 2.23 -10.24 3.39
CA VAL A 124 3.63 -9.98 3.78
C VAL A 124 4.55 -10.52 2.69
N MET A 125 5.44 -9.67 2.20
CA MET A 125 6.41 -10.02 1.17
C MET A 125 7.81 -10.11 1.76
N TYR A 126 8.57 -11.10 1.30
CA TYR A 126 10.01 -11.23 1.57
C TYR A 126 10.74 -11.61 0.28
N ALA A 127 11.78 -10.86 -0.06
CA ALA A 127 12.59 -11.08 -1.25
C ALA A 127 11.74 -11.28 -2.54
N GLY A 128 10.77 -10.39 -2.78
CA GLY A 128 9.90 -10.41 -3.96
C GLY A 128 8.82 -11.49 -3.96
N ARG A 129 8.66 -12.26 -2.88
CA ARG A 129 7.65 -13.32 -2.77
C ARG A 129 6.70 -13.07 -1.62
N LEU A 130 5.40 -13.30 -1.82
CA LEU A 130 4.45 -13.38 -0.72
C LEU A 130 4.80 -14.58 0.16
N VAL A 131 4.83 -14.39 1.47
CA VAL A 131 5.16 -15.45 2.45
C VAL A 131 4.00 -15.74 3.41
N GLU A 132 3.15 -14.75 3.66
CA GLU A 132 1.95 -14.88 4.49
C GLU A 132 0.87 -13.93 3.98
N VAL A 133 -0.39 -14.40 3.93
CA VAL A 133 -1.56 -13.61 3.53
C VAL A 133 -2.71 -13.96 4.46
N GLY A 134 -3.39 -12.94 4.99
CA GLY A 134 -4.55 -13.18 5.85
C GLY A 134 -5.21 -11.92 6.36
N PRO A 135 -6.30 -12.06 7.15
CA PRO A 135 -6.93 -10.93 7.80
C PRO A 135 -5.94 -10.19 8.71
N VAL A 136 -5.88 -8.88 8.60
CA VAL A 136 -4.94 -8.02 9.32
C VAL A 136 -4.91 -8.37 10.82
N LYS A 137 -6.07 -8.45 11.47
CA LYS A 137 -6.17 -8.75 12.91
C LYS A 137 -5.55 -10.10 13.27
N THR A 138 -5.71 -11.11 12.40
CA THR A 138 -5.17 -12.46 12.62
C THR A 138 -3.66 -12.49 12.44
N VAL A 139 -3.15 -11.92 11.35
CA VAL A 139 -1.72 -11.89 11.05
C VAL A 139 -0.94 -11.11 12.11
N PHE A 140 -1.45 -9.94 12.53
CA PHE A 140 -0.78 -9.14 13.57
C PHE A 140 -0.81 -9.79 14.96
N LYS A 141 -1.90 -10.46 15.32
CA LYS A 141 -2.05 -11.12 16.64
C LYS A 141 -1.31 -12.45 16.71
N SER A 142 -1.32 -13.23 15.63
CA SER A 142 -0.79 -14.59 15.58
C SER A 142 -0.14 -14.91 14.25
N PRO A 143 0.98 -14.21 13.89
CA PRO A 143 1.73 -14.46 12.65
C PRO A 143 2.23 -15.90 12.60
N LYS A 144 2.13 -16.53 11.46
CA LYS A 144 2.50 -17.94 11.29
C LYS A 144 3.84 -18.09 10.60
N HIS A 145 4.14 -17.28 9.58
CA HIS A 145 5.44 -17.32 8.92
C HIS A 145 6.53 -16.70 9.82
N PRO A 146 7.71 -17.32 9.95
CA PRO A 146 8.77 -16.84 10.84
C PRO A 146 9.24 -15.41 10.53
N TYR A 147 9.33 -15.05 9.26
CA TYR A 147 9.67 -13.67 8.88
C TYR A 147 8.63 -12.66 9.39
N THR A 148 7.34 -12.94 9.17
CA THR A 148 6.24 -12.06 9.64
C THR A 148 6.28 -11.90 11.16
N ARG A 149 6.56 -12.98 11.88
CA ARG A 149 6.69 -12.99 13.34
C ARG A 149 7.79 -12.04 13.81
N LEU A 150 8.98 -12.17 13.23
CA LEU A 150 10.10 -11.28 13.53
C LEU A 150 9.83 -9.83 13.12
N LEU A 151 9.18 -9.62 11.97
CA LEU A 151 8.82 -8.30 11.48
C LEU A 151 7.89 -7.60 12.47
N ILE A 152 6.85 -8.28 12.95
CA ILE A 152 5.92 -7.72 13.94
C ILE A 152 6.61 -7.53 15.30
N GLN A 153 7.48 -8.44 15.72
CA GLN A 153 8.25 -8.32 16.97
C GLN A 153 9.24 -7.14 16.94
N SER A 154 9.69 -6.73 15.76
CA SER A 154 10.59 -5.57 15.61
C SER A 154 9.86 -4.22 15.64
N LEU A 155 8.52 -4.21 15.69
CA LEU A 155 7.76 -2.96 15.80
C LEU A 155 7.88 -2.35 17.20
N PRO A 156 8.06 -1.01 17.31
CA PRO A 156 8.07 -0.33 18.58
C PRO A 156 6.71 -0.45 19.27
N THR A 157 6.68 -0.96 20.50
CA THR A 157 5.48 -1.00 21.33
C THR A 157 5.64 -0.05 22.51
N LEU A 158 4.61 0.79 22.75
CA LEU A 158 4.63 1.75 23.88
C LEU A 158 4.60 1.06 25.25
N SER A 159 4.18 -0.20 25.34
CA SER A 159 3.94 -0.91 26.59
C SER A 159 5.12 -1.70 27.14
N ASN A 160 6.17 -1.93 26.38
CA ASN A 160 7.32 -2.71 26.83
C ASN A 160 8.63 -2.05 26.37
N LYS A 161 9.49 -1.66 27.32
CA LYS A 161 10.92 -1.40 27.08
C LYS A 161 11.67 -2.73 26.78
N LYS A 162 11.19 -3.49 25.78
CA LYS A 162 11.97 -4.63 25.29
C LYS A 162 13.04 -4.07 24.35
N ASP A 163 14.23 -4.59 24.49
CA ASP A 163 15.33 -4.30 23.58
C ASP A 163 14.86 -4.50 22.13
N PHE A 164 15.17 -3.54 21.28
CA PHE A 164 14.89 -3.61 19.85
C PHE A 164 15.65 -4.82 19.27
N ILE A 165 14.95 -5.90 19.01
CA ILE A 165 15.53 -7.09 18.38
C ILE A 165 15.30 -6.94 16.87
N GLY A 166 16.33 -6.52 16.15
CA GLY A 166 16.33 -6.55 14.70
C GLY A 166 16.23 -7.98 14.15
N ILE A 167 15.78 -8.13 12.92
CA ILE A 167 15.77 -9.44 12.26
C ILE A 167 17.21 -9.83 11.94
N PRO A 168 17.75 -10.95 12.49
CA PRO A 168 19.13 -11.35 12.29
C PRO A 168 19.46 -11.63 10.83
N GLY A 169 20.75 -11.55 10.48
CA GLY A 169 21.30 -11.84 9.16
C GLY A 169 21.00 -10.74 8.11
N LEU A 170 21.65 -10.84 6.98
CA LEU A 170 21.47 -9.94 5.85
C LEU A 170 20.23 -10.37 5.02
N PRO A 171 19.48 -9.41 4.43
CA PRO A 171 18.44 -9.74 3.47
C PRO A 171 18.99 -10.61 2.33
N ALA A 172 18.16 -11.54 1.83
CA ALA A 172 18.54 -12.36 0.69
C ALA A 172 18.78 -11.49 -0.55
N SER A 173 19.84 -11.78 -1.31
CA SER A 173 20.08 -11.15 -2.60
C SER A 173 18.97 -11.52 -3.58
N LEU A 174 18.42 -10.53 -4.28
CA LEU A 174 17.39 -10.75 -5.29
C LEU A 174 17.94 -11.32 -6.61
N LEU A 175 19.25 -11.27 -6.82
CA LEU A 175 19.90 -11.71 -8.06
C LEU A 175 19.87 -13.23 -8.25
N ASN A 176 19.99 -14.00 -7.17
CA ASN A 176 20.08 -15.47 -7.20
C ASN A 176 19.20 -16.07 -6.10
N LEU A 177 17.91 -15.84 -6.17
CA LEU A 177 16.96 -16.41 -5.21
C LEU A 177 16.81 -17.91 -5.45
N PRO A 178 16.83 -18.75 -4.40
CA PRO A 178 16.58 -20.17 -4.51
C PRO A 178 15.13 -20.44 -4.92
N GLU A 179 14.85 -21.57 -5.52
CA GLU A 179 13.46 -22.03 -5.74
C GLU A 179 12.72 -22.22 -4.41
N GLY A 180 13.43 -22.58 -3.36
CA GLY A 180 12.92 -22.78 -2.00
C GLY A 180 12.67 -21.49 -1.22
N CYS A 181 12.74 -21.61 0.09
CA CYS A 181 12.45 -20.51 1.01
C CYS A 181 13.58 -19.47 1.06
N ALA A 182 13.30 -18.25 0.57
CA ALA A 182 14.27 -17.17 0.60
C ALA A 182 14.64 -16.74 2.04
N PHE A 183 13.73 -16.89 3.01
CA PHE A 183 14.01 -16.56 4.41
C PHE A 183 15.03 -17.53 5.04
N CYS A 184 15.04 -18.80 4.62
CA CYS A 184 16.04 -19.75 5.07
C CYS A 184 17.47 -19.28 4.77
N LEU A 185 17.75 -18.65 3.62
CA LEU A 185 19.06 -18.09 3.31
C LEU A 185 19.51 -17.07 4.36
N ARG A 186 18.61 -16.22 4.81
CA ARG A 186 18.91 -15.20 5.82
C ARG A 186 19.32 -15.79 7.16
N ILE A 187 18.81 -16.95 7.50
CA ILE A 187 19.13 -17.67 8.76
C ILE A 187 20.17 -18.77 8.58
N GLY A 188 20.93 -18.74 7.48
CA GLY A 188 22.02 -19.69 7.21
C GLY A 188 21.57 -21.09 6.81
N GLN A 189 20.34 -21.24 6.31
CA GLN A 189 19.80 -22.53 5.84
C GLN A 189 19.51 -22.47 4.34
N VAL A 190 19.59 -23.61 3.67
CA VAL A 190 19.30 -23.71 2.24
C VAL A 190 18.14 -24.68 2.01
N THR A 191 17.18 -24.27 1.19
CA THR A 191 16.09 -25.11 0.69
C THR A 191 16.06 -25.03 -0.83
N SER A 192 16.02 -26.17 -1.51
CA SER A 192 16.04 -26.25 -2.98
C SER A 192 14.68 -26.54 -3.60
N THR A 193 13.66 -26.85 -2.79
CA THR A 193 12.34 -27.22 -3.26
C THR A 193 11.35 -26.07 -3.09
N LYS A 194 10.44 -25.91 -4.05
CA LYS A 194 9.34 -24.95 -3.97
C LYS A 194 8.52 -25.16 -2.72
N ILE A 195 8.27 -24.09 -1.99
CA ILE A 195 7.50 -24.14 -0.74
C ILE A 195 6.01 -24.08 -1.04
N PRO A 196 5.21 -25.04 -0.54
CA PRO A 196 3.77 -25.03 -0.75
C PRO A 196 3.08 -23.94 0.06
N TRP A 197 1.97 -23.43 -0.47
CA TRP A 197 1.01 -22.65 0.28
C TRP A 197 0.10 -23.58 1.09
N VAL A 198 -0.09 -23.25 2.36
CA VAL A 198 -0.96 -23.98 3.28
C VAL A 198 -1.95 -23.03 3.89
N ASN A 199 -3.23 -23.42 3.93
CA ASN A 199 -4.25 -22.73 4.69
C ASN A 199 -4.13 -23.13 6.17
N VAL A 200 -3.86 -22.15 7.04
CA VAL A 200 -3.62 -22.37 8.48
C VAL A 200 -4.80 -21.91 9.35
N ALA A 201 -5.72 -21.14 8.78
CA ALA A 201 -6.98 -20.72 9.38
C ALA A 201 -7.89 -20.12 8.28
N LYS A 202 -9.12 -19.71 8.65
CA LYS A 202 -10.04 -19.06 7.71
C LYS A 202 -9.35 -17.85 7.05
N ASP A 203 -9.27 -17.87 5.73
CA ASP A 203 -8.65 -16.82 4.88
C ASP A 203 -7.20 -16.48 5.26
N HIS A 204 -6.46 -17.42 5.89
CA HIS A 204 -5.09 -17.25 6.34
C HIS A 204 -4.17 -18.30 5.74
N PHE A 205 -3.26 -17.86 4.89
CA PHE A 205 -2.37 -18.71 4.10
C PHE A 205 -0.90 -18.35 4.34
N ILE A 206 -0.02 -19.37 4.35
CA ILE A 206 1.43 -19.20 4.48
C ILE A 206 2.20 -20.05 3.49
N GLN A 207 3.40 -19.63 3.15
CA GLN A 207 4.42 -20.52 2.61
C GLN A 207 4.96 -21.39 3.77
N ASP A 208 4.59 -22.68 3.81
CA ASP A 208 4.92 -23.58 4.92
C ASP A 208 6.30 -24.23 4.76
N CYS A 209 7.34 -23.49 5.10
CA CYS A 209 8.71 -24.01 5.11
C CYS A 209 9.04 -24.70 6.46
N LYS A 210 9.09 -26.02 6.46
CA LYS A 210 9.38 -26.80 7.66
C LYS A 210 10.74 -26.49 8.30
N LYS A 211 11.75 -26.11 7.51
CA LYS A 211 13.09 -25.80 8.03
C LYS A 211 13.13 -24.55 8.90
N CYS A 212 12.37 -23.52 8.57
CA CYS A 212 12.35 -22.29 9.36
C CYS A 212 11.11 -22.09 10.22
N ALA A 213 10.15 -23.03 10.20
CA ALA A 213 8.85 -22.87 10.85
C ALA A 213 8.91 -22.47 12.33
N ASP A 214 9.89 -22.99 13.07
CA ASP A 214 10.06 -22.76 14.50
C ASP A 214 10.99 -21.57 14.82
N TYR A 215 11.63 -20.98 13.81
CA TYR A 215 12.53 -19.86 14.01
C TYR A 215 11.77 -18.64 14.56
N GLY A 216 12.29 -18.06 15.66
CA GLY A 216 11.65 -16.91 16.32
C GLY A 216 10.38 -17.25 17.13
N LYS A 217 10.06 -18.52 17.37
CA LYS A 217 9.14 -18.92 18.42
C LYS A 217 9.86 -18.76 19.76
N LYS A 218 9.34 -17.90 20.63
CA LYS A 218 9.72 -17.80 22.05
C LYS A 218 8.56 -18.26 22.89
#